data_6bcc09bc6205ac4b18f965f1c84ac402
#
_entry.id   6bcc09bc6205ac4b18f965f1c84ac402
#
_cell.length_a   1.000
_cell.length_b   1.000
_cell.length_c   1.000
_cell.angle_alpha   90.00
_cell.angle_beta   90.00
_cell.angle_gamma   90.00
#
_symmetry.space_group_name_H-M   'P 1'
#
loop_
_entity.id
_entity.type
_entity.pdbx_description
1 polymer ?
#
loop_
_entity_poly.entity_id
_entity_poly.type
_entity_poly.pdbx_seq_one_letter_code
_entity_poly.pdbx_strand_id
1 'polypeptide(L)'
;ELPEPVTEGIDLGFSQIADKPDSIIALVGGQIVTMRNADETQEVLSNGVVLVEHNRIVAVGSVDDVVIPSEATRVDVTGKTLIPGLIDGHAHGSQANEEIIPQQNWKNLSSLAFGVTTIHDPSNDSSEIFAASEMQRNGQILGPRIFSTGTIVYGANSPTAHARINSYD
;
A
#
# COMPACT_ATOMS: atom_id res chain seq x y z
N GLU A 1 11.63 25.25 -40.14
CA GLU A 1 12.60 24.38 -39.45
C GLU A 1 12.21 24.28 -38.00
N LEU A 2 12.13 23.07 -37.50
CA LEU A 2 11.89 22.86 -36.07
C LEU A 2 13.19 23.14 -35.31
N PRO A 3 13.12 23.72 -34.10
CA PRO A 3 14.32 23.91 -33.29
C PRO A 3 14.95 22.55 -32.94
N GLU A 4 16.27 22.53 -32.89
CA GLU A 4 17.03 21.37 -32.47
C GLU A 4 16.58 20.96 -31.06
N PRO A 5 16.38 19.65 -30.82
CA PRO A 5 15.97 19.16 -29.52
C PRO A 5 17.05 19.47 -28.47
N VAL A 6 16.61 19.89 -27.29
CA VAL A 6 17.51 20.09 -26.16
C VAL A 6 18.02 18.71 -25.73
N THR A 7 19.32 18.48 -25.86
CA THR A 7 19.97 17.21 -25.51
C THR A 7 20.56 17.19 -24.09
N GLU A 8 20.64 18.36 -23.45
CA GLU A 8 21.07 18.49 -22.06
C GLU A 8 19.85 18.74 -21.18
N GLY A 9 19.70 17.93 -20.15
CA GLY A 9 18.65 18.02 -19.16
C GLY A 9 19.20 17.83 -17.75
N ILE A 10 18.43 18.24 -16.77
CA ILE A 10 18.69 17.89 -15.37
C ILE A 10 18.08 16.50 -15.16
N ASP A 11 18.89 15.54 -14.73
CA ASP A 11 18.40 14.23 -14.34
C ASP A 11 17.55 14.38 -13.08
N LEU A 12 16.25 14.16 -13.22
CA LEU A 12 15.29 14.13 -12.12
C LEU A 12 15.05 12.69 -11.61
N GLY A 13 15.80 11.74 -12.16
CA GLY A 13 15.72 10.34 -11.74
C GLY A 13 16.21 10.17 -10.30
N PHE A 14 15.48 9.36 -9.54
CA PHE A 14 15.97 8.83 -8.29
C PHE A 14 15.67 7.33 -8.24
N SER A 15 16.55 6.61 -7.59
CA SER A 15 16.34 5.19 -7.32
C SER A 15 15.96 5.04 -5.86
N GLN A 16 14.85 4.38 -5.61
CA GLN A 16 14.46 3.96 -4.28
C GLN A 16 14.31 2.45 -4.27
N ILE A 17 15.05 1.81 -3.39
CA ILE A 17 14.91 0.38 -3.16
C ILE A 17 13.62 0.19 -2.36
N ALA A 18 12.78 -0.75 -2.80
CA ALA A 18 11.62 -1.15 -2.01
C ALA A 18 12.08 -1.61 -0.64
N ASP A 19 11.55 -0.97 0.40
CA ASP A 19 11.94 -1.28 1.76
C ASP A 19 11.40 -2.66 2.16
N LYS A 20 12.29 -3.63 2.17
CA LYS A 20 12.05 -4.97 2.72
C LYS A 20 13.03 -5.17 3.86
N PRO A 21 12.78 -4.53 5.02
CA PRO A 21 13.71 -4.64 6.13
C PRO A 21 13.79 -6.09 6.60
N ASP A 22 15.01 -6.64 6.58
CA ASP A 22 15.33 -7.90 7.24
C ASP A 22 15.62 -7.68 8.73
N SER A 23 15.57 -6.44 9.18
CA SER A 23 15.85 -6.03 10.54
C SER A 23 14.59 -6.02 11.40
N ILE A 24 14.81 -5.97 12.70
CA ILE A 24 13.76 -5.76 13.71
C ILE A 24 13.60 -4.27 13.95
N ILE A 25 12.38 -3.76 13.87
CA ILE A 25 12.05 -2.37 14.17
C ILE A 25 11.03 -2.34 15.30
N ALA A 26 11.29 -1.52 16.30
CA ALA A 26 10.38 -1.28 17.41
C ALA A 26 9.93 0.19 17.42
N LEU A 27 8.64 0.43 17.22
CA LEU A 27 8.01 1.74 17.42
C LEU A 27 7.62 1.84 18.89
N VAL A 28 8.20 2.79 19.65
CA VAL A 28 8.12 2.78 21.11
C VAL A 28 7.59 4.09 21.67
N GLY A 29 6.72 4.02 22.67
CA GLY A 29 6.33 5.15 23.51
C GLY A 29 5.11 5.92 23.03
N GLY A 30 4.51 5.55 21.92
CA GLY A 30 3.30 6.19 21.40
C GLY A 30 2.01 5.65 21.99
N GLN A 31 0.91 6.35 21.72
CA GLN A 31 -0.42 5.81 21.90
C GLN A 31 -0.71 4.87 20.73
N ILE A 32 -1.21 3.66 20.99
CA ILE A 32 -1.56 2.71 19.93
C ILE A 32 -3.05 2.41 20.00
N VAL A 33 -3.75 2.64 18.89
CA VAL A 33 -5.13 2.21 18.69
C VAL A 33 -5.07 0.91 17.89
N THR A 34 -5.33 -0.21 18.55
CA THR A 34 -5.04 -1.54 17.96
C THR A 34 -6.08 -1.99 16.94
N MET A 35 -7.28 -1.44 16.98
CA MET A 35 -8.44 -1.85 16.16
C MET A 35 -8.78 -3.34 16.27
N ARG A 36 -8.38 -4.01 17.37
CA ARG A 36 -8.60 -5.46 17.58
C ARG A 36 -10.05 -5.80 17.85
N ASN A 37 -10.74 -4.94 18.57
CA ASN A 37 -12.11 -5.21 18.99
C ASN A 37 -13.07 -4.63 17.96
N ALA A 38 -13.95 -5.47 17.44
CA ALA A 38 -15.01 -5.05 16.54
C ALA A 38 -16.21 -4.44 17.31
N ASP A 39 -16.20 -4.52 18.63
CA ASP A 39 -17.16 -3.87 19.50
C ASP A 39 -16.74 -2.41 19.76
N GLU A 40 -17.62 -1.61 20.33
CA GLU A 40 -17.46 -0.16 20.52
C GLU A 40 -16.30 0.21 21.47
N THR A 41 -15.66 -0.76 22.11
CA THR A 41 -14.53 -0.56 23.02
C THR A 41 -13.21 -0.76 22.29
N GLN A 42 -12.67 0.31 21.73
CA GLN A 42 -11.36 0.25 21.09
C GLN A 42 -10.26 0.12 22.14
N GLU A 43 -9.41 -0.89 21.97
CA GLU A 43 -8.23 -1.03 22.80
C GLU A 43 -7.22 0.06 22.45
N VAL A 44 -6.92 0.92 23.44
CA VAL A 44 -5.94 1.99 23.33
C VAL A 44 -4.83 1.78 24.35
N LEU A 45 -3.62 1.63 23.87
CA LEU A 45 -2.41 1.50 24.70
C LEU A 45 -1.74 2.85 24.81
N SER A 46 -1.59 3.41 26.03
CA SER A 46 -1.08 4.76 26.24
C SER A 46 0.44 4.89 26.05
N ASN A 47 1.20 3.83 26.30
CA ASN A 47 2.63 3.75 26.16
C ASN A 47 2.97 2.43 25.50
N GLY A 48 2.72 2.37 24.20
CA GLY A 48 2.72 1.13 23.47
C GLY A 48 4.00 0.87 22.70
N VAL A 49 4.15 -0.39 22.30
CA VAL A 49 5.19 -0.88 21.41
C VAL A 49 4.54 -1.63 20.26
N VAL A 50 4.97 -1.32 19.04
CA VAL A 50 4.75 -2.16 17.86
C VAL A 50 6.09 -2.72 17.44
N LEU A 51 6.23 -4.03 17.49
CA LEU A 51 7.43 -4.74 17.05
C LEU A 51 7.19 -5.33 15.66
N VAL A 52 8.07 -4.98 14.73
CA VAL A 52 8.05 -5.43 13.34
C VAL A 52 9.30 -6.23 13.06
N GLU A 53 9.15 -7.42 12.52
CA GLU A 53 10.24 -8.30 12.10
C GLU A 53 9.91 -8.86 10.71
N HIS A 54 10.88 -8.87 9.82
CA HIS A 54 10.71 -9.34 8.43
C HIS A 54 9.46 -8.79 7.75
N ASN A 55 9.22 -7.50 7.89
CA ASN A 55 8.06 -6.83 7.30
C ASN A 55 6.70 -7.32 7.84
N ARG A 56 6.67 -7.86 9.08
CA ARG A 56 5.47 -8.32 9.77
C ARG A 56 5.42 -7.76 11.18
N ILE A 57 4.23 -7.35 11.62
CA ILE A 57 4.01 -7.04 13.02
C ILE A 57 4.00 -8.36 13.79
N VAL A 58 4.96 -8.53 14.70
CA VAL A 58 5.11 -9.73 15.52
C VAL A 58 4.62 -9.54 16.95
N ALA A 59 4.59 -8.31 17.45
CA ALA A 59 4.01 -7.99 18.75
C ALA A 59 3.44 -6.57 18.79
N VAL A 60 2.34 -6.41 19.52
CA VAL A 60 1.75 -5.12 19.90
C VAL A 60 1.31 -5.24 21.34
N GLY A 61 1.75 -4.32 22.20
CA GLY A 61 1.42 -4.32 23.62
C GLY A 61 1.94 -3.08 24.34
N SER A 62 1.84 -3.08 25.66
CA SER A 62 2.48 -2.07 26.51
C SER A 62 4.01 -2.22 26.44
N VAL A 63 4.73 -1.13 26.68
CA VAL A 63 6.20 -1.15 26.80
C VAL A 63 6.68 -2.07 27.93
N ASP A 64 5.84 -2.32 28.92
CA ASP A 64 6.16 -3.21 30.03
C ASP A 64 5.95 -4.70 29.70
N ASP A 65 5.14 -5.00 28.70
CA ASP A 65 4.75 -6.37 28.32
C ASP A 65 5.52 -6.90 27.11
N VAL A 66 5.98 -6.02 26.22
CA VAL A 66 6.67 -6.40 24.99
C VAL A 66 8.18 -6.41 25.18
N VAL A 67 8.78 -7.59 25.07
CA VAL A 67 10.25 -7.72 25.07
C VAL A 67 10.80 -7.23 23.74
N ILE A 68 11.55 -6.14 23.77
CA ILE A 68 12.19 -5.57 22.57
C ILE A 68 13.61 -6.14 22.48
N PRO A 69 13.95 -6.87 21.41
CA PRO A 69 15.30 -7.39 21.21
C PRO A 69 16.36 -6.27 21.24
N SER A 70 17.54 -6.56 21.74
CA SER A 70 18.63 -5.59 21.85
C SER A 70 19.11 -5.07 20.50
N GLU A 71 19.01 -5.89 19.46
CA GLU A 71 19.37 -5.60 18.06
C GLU A 71 18.28 -4.80 17.32
N ALA A 72 17.12 -4.61 17.91
CA ALA A 72 16.04 -3.89 17.27
C ALA A 72 16.36 -2.40 17.10
N THR A 73 16.13 -1.88 15.92
CA THR A 73 16.14 -0.43 15.67
C THR A 73 14.93 0.19 16.36
N ARG A 74 15.17 1.03 17.36
CA ARG A 74 14.11 1.72 18.11
C ARG A 74 13.77 3.04 17.45
N VAL A 75 12.49 3.24 17.17
CA VAL A 75 11.93 4.50 16.69
C VAL A 75 11.06 5.08 17.80
N ASP A 76 11.46 6.22 18.32
CA ASP A 76 10.68 6.95 19.33
C ASP A 76 9.46 7.60 18.67
N VAL A 77 8.28 7.18 19.11
CA VAL A 77 6.99 7.72 18.67
C VAL A 77 6.21 8.35 19.82
N THR A 78 6.92 8.78 20.86
CA THR A 78 6.34 9.49 22.00
C THR A 78 5.54 10.71 21.54
N GLY A 79 4.35 10.88 22.07
CA GLY A 79 3.45 11.97 21.71
C GLY A 79 2.73 11.78 20.36
N LYS A 80 2.92 10.64 19.69
CA LYS A 80 2.22 10.28 18.46
C LYS A 80 1.18 9.19 18.73
N THR A 81 0.17 9.14 17.86
CA THR A 81 -0.80 8.05 17.85
C THR A 81 -0.54 7.16 16.65
N LEU A 82 -0.33 5.88 16.90
CA LEU A 82 -0.20 4.84 15.89
C LEU A 82 -1.56 4.21 15.64
N ILE A 83 -1.92 4.10 14.38
CA ILE A 83 -3.10 3.40 13.89
C ILE A 83 -2.68 2.42 12.79
N PRO A 84 -3.46 1.38 12.51
CA PRO A 84 -3.28 0.61 11.27
C PRO A 84 -3.37 1.53 10.04
N GLY A 85 -2.66 1.17 8.97
CA GLY A 85 -2.81 1.88 7.71
C GLY A 85 -4.25 1.87 7.22
N LEU A 86 -4.68 2.97 6.59
CA LEU A 86 -6.03 3.11 6.07
C LEU A 86 -6.27 2.15 4.91
N ILE A 87 -7.52 1.70 4.78
CA ILE A 87 -7.97 0.83 3.69
C ILE A 87 -8.99 1.62 2.87
N ASP A 88 -8.69 1.83 1.58
CA ASP A 88 -9.68 2.34 0.63
C ASP A 88 -10.39 1.15 -0.02
N GLY A 89 -11.63 0.91 0.39
CA GLY A 89 -12.44 -0.22 -0.06
C GLY A 89 -13.08 -0.02 -1.45
N HIS A 90 -12.92 1.15 -2.05
CA HIS A 90 -13.48 1.45 -3.36
C HIS A 90 -12.60 2.46 -4.12
N ALA A 91 -11.36 2.08 -4.35
CA ALA A 91 -10.39 2.89 -5.08
C ALA A 91 -10.51 2.66 -6.60
N HIS A 92 -10.32 3.71 -7.36
CA HIS A 92 -10.20 3.62 -8.81
C HIS A 92 -8.90 4.24 -9.29
N GLY A 93 -8.36 3.73 -10.40
CA GLY A 93 -7.25 4.34 -11.09
C GLY A 93 -6.43 3.36 -11.90
N SER A 94 -5.92 3.86 -13.03
CA SER A 94 -5.09 3.07 -13.92
C SER A 94 -3.84 2.57 -13.20
N GLN A 95 -3.55 1.29 -13.30
CA GLN A 95 -2.32 0.66 -12.85
C GLN A 95 -1.29 0.53 -13.97
N ALA A 96 -1.73 0.67 -15.21
CA ALA A 96 -0.88 0.66 -16.38
C ALA A 96 -1.34 1.71 -17.40
N ASN A 97 -0.51 1.93 -18.40
CA ASN A 97 -0.84 2.69 -19.60
C ASN A 97 -0.48 1.84 -20.81
N GLU A 98 -1.47 1.47 -21.62
CA GLU A 98 -1.28 0.59 -22.79
C GLU A 98 -0.48 -0.69 -22.44
N GLU A 99 -0.92 -1.39 -21.38
CA GLU A 99 -0.31 -2.62 -20.85
C GLU A 99 1.10 -2.43 -20.23
N ILE A 100 1.60 -1.19 -20.15
CA ILE A 100 2.86 -0.89 -19.51
C ILE A 100 2.62 -0.43 -18.09
N ILE A 101 3.09 -1.22 -17.11
CA ILE A 101 3.00 -0.89 -15.69
C ILE A 101 4.18 0.03 -15.34
N PRO A 102 3.92 1.27 -14.91
CA PRO A 102 5.00 2.18 -14.53
C PRO A 102 5.64 1.73 -13.21
N GLN A 103 6.95 1.83 -13.10
CA GLN A 103 7.66 1.56 -11.85
C GLN A 103 7.24 2.53 -10.73
N GLN A 104 6.85 3.74 -11.09
CA GLN A 104 6.33 4.75 -10.19
C GLN A 104 4.93 5.19 -10.65
N ASN A 105 3.93 4.79 -9.89
CA ASN A 105 2.56 5.20 -10.11
C ASN A 105 2.19 6.28 -9.10
N TRP A 106 1.94 7.50 -9.58
CA TRP A 106 1.61 8.66 -8.75
C TRP A 106 0.39 8.44 -7.86
N LYS A 107 -0.59 7.70 -8.35
CA LYS A 107 -1.77 7.38 -7.55
C LYS A 107 -1.42 6.49 -6.37
N ASN A 108 -0.60 5.48 -6.59
CA ASN A 108 -0.13 4.59 -5.54
C ASN A 108 0.72 5.35 -4.52
N LEU A 109 1.60 6.23 -4.98
CA LEU A 109 2.42 7.07 -4.12
C LEU A 109 1.59 8.06 -3.31
N SER A 110 0.59 8.70 -3.92
CA SER A 110 -0.31 9.61 -3.20
C SER A 110 -1.13 8.87 -2.16
N SER A 111 -1.63 7.66 -2.45
CA SER A 111 -2.33 6.82 -1.47
C SER A 111 -1.48 6.59 -0.24
N LEU A 112 -0.21 6.18 -0.41
CA LEU A 112 0.72 5.98 0.70
C LEU A 112 1.00 7.29 1.45
N ALA A 113 1.16 8.42 0.76
CA ALA A 113 1.40 9.73 1.38
C ALA A 113 0.25 10.17 2.29
N PHE A 114 -0.98 9.74 2.01
CA PHE A 114 -2.15 9.97 2.85
C PHE A 114 -2.46 8.82 3.82
N GLY A 115 -1.54 7.87 3.96
CA GLY A 115 -1.68 6.76 4.91
C GLY A 115 -2.57 5.61 4.44
N VAL A 116 -3.00 5.61 3.17
CA VAL A 116 -3.73 4.48 2.58
C VAL A 116 -2.73 3.40 2.18
N THR A 117 -2.74 2.29 2.90
CA THR A 117 -1.79 1.18 2.73
C THR A 117 -2.39 -0.05 2.04
N THR A 118 -3.70 -0.03 1.83
CA THR A 118 -4.44 -1.09 1.13
C THR A 118 -5.55 -0.45 0.30
N ILE A 119 -5.68 -0.89 -0.93
CA ILE A 119 -6.77 -0.48 -1.83
C ILE A 119 -7.50 -1.71 -2.37
N HIS A 120 -8.79 -1.56 -2.58
CA HIS A 120 -9.61 -2.47 -3.37
C HIS A 120 -10.20 -1.72 -4.54
N ASP A 121 -9.78 -2.08 -5.76
CA ASP A 121 -10.33 -1.54 -6.99
C ASP A 121 -11.38 -2.51 -7.55
N PRO A 122 -12.67 -2.17 -7.53
CA PRO A 122 -13.74 -3.07 -7.98
C PRO A 122 -13.85 -3.14 -9.51
N SER A 123 -13.07 -2.35 -10.25
CA SER A 123 -13.22 -2.26 -11.70
C SER A 123 -11.94 -1.79 -12.39
N ASN A 124 -11.14 -2.72 -12.86
CA ASN A 124 -9.92 -2.42 -13.60
C ASN A 124 -9.64 -3.52 -14.64
N ASP A 125 -8.74 -3.29 -15.57
CA ASP A 125 -8.28 -4.37 -16.43
C ASP A 125 -7.61 -5.46 -15.62
N SER A 126 -8.04 -6.71 -15.80
CA SER A 126 -7.55 -7.84 -15.02
C SER A 126 -6.07 -8.09 -15.23
N SER A 127 -5.57 -7.95 -16.46
CA SER A 127 -4.17 -8.21 -16.78
C SER A 127 -3.25 -7.18 -16.10
N GLU A 128 -3.65 -5.91 -16.12
CA GLU A 128 -2.89 -4.80 -15.56
C GLU A 128 -2.90 -4.81 -14.03
N ILE A 129 -4.10 -4.89 -13.44
CA ILE A 129 -4.22 -4.73 -11.98
C ILE A 129 -3.63 -5.90 -11.21
N PHE A 130 -3.79 -7.13 -11.69
CA PHE A 130 -3.21 -8.29 -11.02
C PHE A 130 -1.69 -8.35 -11.21
N ALA A 131 -1.17 -7.96 -12.38
CA ALA A 131 0.26 -7.84 -12.57
C ALA A 131 0.86 -6.75 -11.66
N ALA A 132 0.22 -5.59 -11.55
CA ALA A 132 0.64 -4.54 -10.61
C ALA A 132 0.59 -5.01 -9.16
N SER A 133 -0.44 -5.76 -8.77
CA SER A 133 -0.54 -6.37 -7.44
C SER A 133 0.63 -7.31 -7.13
N GLU A 134 0.99 -8.17 -8.08
CA GLU A 134 2.13 -9.08 -7.91
C GLU A 134 3.47 -8.32 -7.86
N MET A 135 3.65 -7.30 -8.71
CA MET A 135 4.85 -6.47 -8.67
C MET A 135 4.99 -5.73 -7.34
N GLN A 136 3.87 -5.22 -6.79
CA GLN A 136 3.85 -4.58 -5.46
C GLN A 136 4.23 -5.58 -4.36
N ARG A 137 3.66 -6.79 -4.37
CA ARG A 137 3.98 -7.84 -3.39
C ARG A 137 5.45 -8.25 -3.41
N ASN A 138 6.04 -8.26 -4.60
CA ASN A 138 7.47 -8.56 -4.80
C ASN A 138 8.39 -7.36 -4.55
N GLY A 139 7.82 -6.17 -4.24
CA GLY A 139 8.57 -4.95 -4.00
C GLY A 139 9.25 -4.37 -5.24
N GLN A 140 8.71 -4.66 -6.42
CA GLN A 140 9.18 -4.08 -7.68
C GLN A 140 8.59 -2.70 -7.92
N ILE A 141 7.40 -2.42 -7.38
CA ILE A 141 6.78 -1.10 -7.36
C ILE A 141 6.40 -0.71 -5.94
N LEU A 142 6.46 0.59 -5.65
CA LEU A 142 6.03 1.16 -4.39
C LEU A 142 4.55 1.54 -4.47
N GLY A 143 3.75 1.01 -3.55
CA GLY A 143 2.32 1.28 -3.50
C GLY A 143 1.62 0.58 -2.35
N PRO A 144 0.33 0.89 -2.11
CA PRO A 144 -0.50 0.14 -1.20
C PRO A 144 -0.65 -1.32 -1.69
N ARG A 145 -1.09 -2.20 -0.81
CA ARG A 145 -1.53 -3.54 -1.24
C ARG A 145 -2.73 -3.38 -2.17
N ILE A 146 -2.69 -4.03 -3.32
CA ILE A 146 -3.71 -3.92 -4.35
C ILE A 146 -4.56 -5.18 -4.35
N PHE A 147 -5.86 -5.00 -4.17
CA PHE A 147 -6.88 -6.02 -4.36
C PHE A 147 -7.85 -5.53 -5.44
N SER A 148 -8.42 -6.44 -6.22
CA SER A 148 -9.38 -6.09 -7.25
C SER A 148 -10.31 -7.25 -7.57
N THR A 149 -11.45 -6.93 -8.14
CA THR A 149 -12.33 -7.91 -8.82
C THR A 149 -12.01 -8.04 -10.31
N GLY A 150 -11.09 -7.21 -10.82
CA GLY A 150 -10.68 -7.21 -12.22
C GLY A 150 -11.71 -6.57 -13.15
N THR A 151 -11.76 -7.08 -14.36
CA THR A 151 -12.60 -6.54 -15.43
C THR A 151 -14.07 -6.64 -15.06
N ILE A 152 -14.80 -5.55 -15.28
CA ILE A 152 -16.22 -5.46 -15.01
C ILE A 152 -16.98 -6.37 -15.96
N VAL A 153 -17.94 -7.10 -15.42
CA VAL A 153 -18.86 -7.93 -16.19
C VAL A 153 -20.20 -7.20 -16.28
N TYR A 154 -20.56 -6.80 -17.48
CA TYR A 154 -21.86 -6.17 -17.78
C TYR A 154 -22.70 -7.02 -18.74
N GLY A 155 -24.01 -6.84 -18.69
CA GLY A 155 -24.91 -7.30 -19.75
C GLY A 155 -24.68 -6.56 -21.08
N ALA A 156 -25.49 -6.88 -22.10
CA ALA A 156 -25.22 -6.61 -23.51
C ALA A 156 -24.94 -5.14 -23.92
N ASN A 157 -25.28 -4.15 -23.11
CA ASN A 157 -25.16 -2.73 -23.49
C ASN A 157 -24.60 -1.88 -22.33
N SER A 158 -23.30 -1.85 -22.18
CA SER A 158 -22.65 -0.84 -21.35
C SER A 158 -21.87 0.16 -22.20
N PRO A 159 -21.87 1.45 -21.86
CA PRO A 159 -21.06 2.46 -22.54
C PRO A 159 -19.57 2.43 -22.18
N THR A 160 -19.18 1.62 -21.21
CA THR A 160 -17.80 1.53 -20.73
C THR A 160 -17.11 0.23 -21.16
N ALA A 161 -15.79 0.18 -21.10
CA ALA A 161 -15.02 -1.04 -21.31
C ALA A 161 -15.43 -2.12 -20.31
N HIS A 162 -15.84 -3.28 -20.79
CA HIS A 162 -16.35 -4.39 -19.98
C HIS A 162 -16.28 -5.70 -20.73
N ALA A 163 -16.27 -6.81 -20.02
CA ALA A 163 -16.47 -8.11 -20.61
C ALA A 163 -17.97 -8.32 -20.91
N ARG A 164 -18.29 -8.73 -22.13
CA ARG A 164 -19.66 -9.06 -22.53
C ARG A 164 -19.93 -10.53 -22.31
N ILE A 165 -21.01 -10.83 -21.60
CA ILE A 165 -21.54 -12.19 -21.51
C ILE A 165 -22.65 -12.31 -22.57
N ASN A 166 -22.40 -13.10 -23.59
CA ASN A 166 -23.35 -13.30 -24.72
C ASN A 166 -24.13 -14.60 -24.63
N SER A 167 -23.78 -15.49 -23.69
CA SER A 167 -24.47 -16.76 -23.44
C SER A 167 -24.46 -17.11 -21.95
N TYR A 168 -25.33 -18.04 -21.57
CA TYR A 168 -25.40 -18.61 -20.21
C TYR A 168 -24.68 -19.96 -20.12
N ASP A 169 -23.85 -20.29 -21.11
CA ASP A 169 -23.10 -21.55 -21.17
C ASP A 169 -21.78 -21.48 -20.39
#